data_085a13bbe3b286ab8bca8d1001cb79bb
#
_entry.id   085a13bbe3b286ab8bca8d1001cb79bb
#
_cell.length_a   1.000
_cell.length_b   1.000
_cell.length_c   1.000
_cell.angle_alpha   90.00
_cell.angle_beta   90.00
_cell.angle_gamma   90.00
#
_symmetry.space_group_name_H-M   'P 1'
#
loop_
_entity.id
_entity.type
_entity.pdbx_description
1 polymer ?
#
loop_
_entity_poly.entity_id
_entity_poly.type
_entity_poly.pdbx_seq_one_letter_code
_entity_poly.pdbx_strand_id
1 'polypeptide(L)'
;SVLIGDTATIGFSNLTGGSRVLFASGIVVTQSTEQVITTLRQRAAQIWDIDVDAVTWEDGEARPAGDNAGKFAPLTLVELADRATETGGPIGAGVQLNTTGAEGGFATHVCDVEVDVDLGIVRVIRYTSFQDVGQAVHPSYVEGQMQGGVAQGVGWALNEEYIFDADGHVDN
;
A
#
# COMPACT_ATOMS: atom_id res chain seq x y z
N SER A 1 5.19 2.07 16.96
CA SER A 1 3.72 2.03 16.82
C SER A 1 3.32 2.64 15.49
N VAL A 2 2.26 2.11 14.87
CA VAL A 2 1.67 2.65 13.65
C VAL A 2 0.46 3.48 14.03
N LEU A 3 0.38 4.72 13.54
CA LEU A 3 -0.78 5.59 13.71
C LEU A 3 -1.48 5.74 12.36
N ILE A 4 -2.77 5.44 12.31
CA ILE A 4 -3.61 5.52 11.12
C ILE A 4 -4.92 6.22 11.49
N GLY A 5 -5.40 7.11 10.60
CA GLY A 5 -6.69 7.76 10.77
C GLY A 5 -6.72 8.90 11.79
N ASP A 6 -5.58 9.35 12.28
CA ASP A 6 -5.48 10.50 13.16
C ASP A 6 -5.23 11.77 12.33
N THR A 7 -6.27 12.56 12.12
CA THR A 7 -6.20 13.79 11.33
C THR A 7 -5.38 14.92 11.96
N ALA A 8 -4.98 14.78 13.23
CA ALA A 8 -4.10 15.74 13.89
C ALA A 8 -2.62 15.48 13.61
N THR A 9 -2.25 14.25 13.25
CA THR A 9 -0.85 13.82 13.10
C THR A 9 -0.46 13.44 11.68
N ILE A 10 -1.43 13.17 10.80
CA ILE A 10 -1.18 12.80 9.41
C ILE A 10 -1.59 13.92 8.46
N GLY A 11 -0.91 14.01 7.32
CA GLY A 11 -1.26 14.94 6.26
C GLY A 11 -2.54 14.54 5.50
N PHE A 12 -2.91 15.35 4.54
CA PHE A 12 -4.04 15.06 3.66
C PHE A 12 -3.81 13.79 2.85
N SER A 13 -4.80 12.90 2.84
CA SER A 13 -4.90 11.77 1.92
C SER A 13 -6.23 11.84 1.19
N ASN A 14 -6.20 11.64 -0.11
CA ASN A 14 -7.44 11.57 -0.91
C ASN A 14 -8.22 10.30 -0.55
N LEU A 15 -9.43 10.18 -1.10
CA LEU A 15 -10.33 9.05 -0.86
C LEU A 15 -9.66 7.67 -1.10
N THR A 16 -10.16 6.68 -0.39
CA THR A 16 -9.87 5.26 -0.64
C THR A 16 -10.77 4.76 -1.77
N GLY A 17 -10.20 4.57 -2.95
CA GLY A 17 -10.93 4.10 -4.14
C GLY A 17 -9.99 3.80 -5.29
N GLY A 18 -10.42 2.97 -6.24
CA GLY A 18 -9.62 2.59 -7.40
C GLY A 18 -8.33 1.83 -7.06
N SER A 19 -8.30 1.12 -5.94
CA SER A 19 -7.14 0.34 -5.45
C SER A 19 -5.85 1.16 -5.23
N ARG A 20 -5.96 2.49 -5.13
CA ARG A 20 -4.80 3.38 -5.03
C ARG A 20 -4.08 3.33 -3.68
N VAL A 21 -4.77 2.94 -2.60
CA VAL A 21 -4.22 3.07 -1.24
C VAL A 21 -2.97 2.20 -1.05
N LEU A 22 -3.00 0.94 -1.47
CA LEU A 22 -1.84 0.06 -1.37
C LEU A 22 -0.65 0.60 -2.16
N PHE A 23 -0.89 1.03 -3.39
CA PHE A 23 0.11 1.60 -4.28
C PHE A 23 0.73 2.89 -3.70
N ALA A 24 -0.10 3.87 -3.35
CA ALA A 24 0.36 5.15 -2.84
C ALA A 24 1.05 5.02 -1.48
N SER A 25 0.47 4.24 -0.56
CA SER A 25 1.05 4.02 0.77
C SER A 25 2.35 3.22 0.69
N GLY A 26 2.42 2.22 -0.20
CA GLY A 26 3.63 1.44 -0.41
C GLY A 26 4.81 2.32 -0.83
N ILE A 27 4.60 3.21 -1.81
CA ILE A 27 5.65 4.14 -2.25
C ILE A 27 6.07 5.07 -1.11
N VAL A 28 5.13 5.66 -0.37
CA VAL A 28 5.43 6.57 0.75
C VAL A 28 6.23 5.86 1.84
N VAL A 29 5.83 4.64 2.22
CA VAL A 29 6.53 3.86 3.24
C VAL A 29 7.95 3.53 2.78
N THR A 30 8.12 3.07 1.54
CA THR A 30 9.43 2.74 0.98
C THR A 30 10.34 3.97 0.96
N GLN A 31 9.89 5.08 0.40
CA GLN A 31 10.68 6.31 0.32
C GLN A 31 11.01 6.90 1.70
N SER A 32 10.05 6.86 2.64
CA SER A 32 10.31 7.33 4.01
C SER A 32 11.37 6.45 4.71
N THR A 33 11.30 5.13 4.49
CA THR A 33 12.28 4.20 5.05
C THR A 33 13.67 4.43 4.45
N GLU A 34 13.78 4.65 3.15
CA GLU A 34 15.04 4.98 2.48
C GLU A 34 15.65 6.28 2.99
N GLN A 35 14.83 7.32 3.25
CA GLN A 35 15.30 8.57 3.85
C GLN A 35 15.82 8.36 5.29
N VAL A 36 15.11 7.56 6.10
CA VAL A 36 15.57 7.21 7.45
C VAL A 36 16.89 6.46 7.38
N ILE A 37 17.02 5.44 6.52
CA ILE A 37 18.27 4.69 6.34
C ILE A 37 19.41 5.60 5.90
N THR A 38 19.17 6.51 4.97
CA THR A 38 20.15 7.49 4.53
C THR A 38 20.64 8.35 5.70
N THR A 39 19.72 8.82 6.54
CA THR A 39 20.07 9.61 7.72
C THR A 39 20.86 8.77 8.74
N LEU A 40 20.47 7.52 8.98
CA LEU A 40 21.19 6.61 9.88
C LEU A 40 22.62 6.35 9.40
N ARG A 41 22.83 6.15 8.10
CA ARG A 41 24.17 6.03 7.49
C ARG A 41 25.01 7.30 7.70
N GLN A 42 24.41 8.47 7.50
CA GLN A 42 25.07 9.76 7.74
C GLN A 42 25.47 9.93 9.20
N ARG A 43 24.63 9.52 10.15
CA ARG A 43 24.94 9.58 11.59
C ARG A 43 26.09 8.64 11.97
N ALA A 44 26.07 7.42 11.44
CA ALA A 44 27.16 6.46 11.64
C ALA A 44 28.48 6.97 11.04
N ALA A 45 28.45 7.53 9.84
CA ALA A 45 29.61 8.15 9.21
C ALA A 45 30.20 9.28 10.06
N GLN A 46 29.34 10.13 10.61
CA GLN A 46 29.73 11.21 11.53
C GLN A 46 30.36 10.67 12.83
N ILE A 47 29.81 9.58 13.39
CA ILE A 47 30.32 8.95 14.61
C ILE A 47 31.72 8.37 14.38
N TRP A 48 31.96 7.78 13.22
CA TRP A 48 33.22 7.14 12.86
C TRP A 48 34.24 8.09 12.21
N ASP A 49 33.81 9.30 11.88
CA ASP A 49 34.60 10.30 11.12
C ASP A 49 35.09 9.73 9.77
N ILE A 50 34.17 9.15 9.00
CA ILE A 50 34.41 8.59 7.66
C ILE A 50 33.37 9.11 6.67
N ASP A 51 33.63 8.86 5.38
CA ASP A 51 32.69 9.20 4.32
C ASP A 51 31.41 8.36 4.41
N VAL A 52 30.25 8.94 4.13
CA VAL A 52 28.96 8.24 4.13
C VAL A 52 28.88 7.14 3.08
N ASP A 53 29.61 7.27 1.98
CA ASP A 53 29.70 6.24 0.95
C ASP A 53 30.46 4.99 1.41
N ALA A 54 31.22 5.11 2.49
CA ALA A 54 31.87 4.00 3.18
C ALA A 54 31.01 3.38 4.29
N VAL A 55 29.71 3.66 4.33
CA VAL A 55 28.76 3.09 5.29
C VAL A 55 27.64 2.36 4.56
N THR A 56 27.41 1.10 4.88
CA THR A 56 26.23 0.33 4.46
C THR A 56 25.21 0.23 5.60
N TRP A 57 23.97 -0.10 5.25
CA TRP A 57 22.92 -0.43 6.21
C TRP A 57 22.43 -1.85 5.92
N GLU A 58 22.71 -2.78 6.81
CA GLU A 58 22.38 -4.18 6.64
C GLU A 58 21.92 -4.78 7.97
N ASP A 59 20.90 -5.61 7.93
CA ASP A 59 20.35 -6.33 9.10
C ASP A 59 20.00 -5.42 10.30
N GLY A 60 19.58 -4.17 10.03
CA GLY A 60 19.21 -3.20 11.09
C GLY A 60 20.40 -2.50 11.74
N GLU A 61 21.57 -2.55 11.14
CA GLU A 61 22.81 -1.96 11.62
C GLU A 61 23.52 -1.14 10.54
N ALA A 62 24.16 -0.04 10.95
CA ALA A 62 25.16 0.61 10.12
C ALA A 62 26.48 -0.15 10.20
N ARG A 63 27.09 -0.41 9.04
CA ARG A 63 28.37 -1.16 8.94
C ARG A 63 29.40 -0.37 8.14
N PRO A 64 30.66 -0.28 8.61
CA PRO A 64 31.71 0.30 7.79
C PRO A 64 32.03 -0.61 6.61
N ALA A 65 32.19 0.00 5.42
CA ALA A 65 32.40 -0.71 4.16
C ALA A 65 33.69 -0.24 3.46
N GLY A 66 34.03 -0.92 2.37
CA GLY A 66 35.22 -0.59 1.57
C GLY A 66 36.50 -0.68 2.42
N ASP A 67 37.35 0.33 2.27
CA ASP A 67 38.63 0.41 3.03
C ASP A 67 38.45 0.52 4.54
N ASN A 68 37.23 0.81 5.00
CA ASN A 68 36.91 0.93 6.43
C ASN A 68 36.30 -0.34 7.02
N ALA A 69 36.08 -1.37 6.22
CA ALA A 69 35.54 -2.65 6.68
C ALA A 69 36.35 -3.21 7.85
N GLY A 70 35.68 -3.50 8.96
CA GLY A 70 36.30 -4.06 10.16
C GLY A 70 37.08 -3.09 11.03
N LYS A 71 37.20 -1.80 10.67
CA LYS A 71 37.91 -0.81 11.50
C LYS A 71 37.07 -0.30 12.68
N PHE A 72 35.75 -0.36 12.56
CA PHE A 72 34.81 0.07 13.59
C PHE A 72 33.80 -1.05 13.84
N ALA A 73 33.28 -1.11 15.07
CA ALA A 73 32.14 -1.99 15.38
C ALA A 73 30.87 -1.47 14.67
N PRO A 74 30.01 -2.34 14.15
CA PRO A 74 28.69 -1.94 13.65
C PRO A 74 27.90 -1.17 14.70
N LEU A 75 27.02 -0.27 14.26
CA LEU A 75 26.14 0.49 15.13
C LEU A 75 24.70 0.08 14.88
N THR A 76 24.05 -0.42 15.91
CA THR A 76 22.64 -0.76 15.90
C THR A 76 21.76 0.49 15.88
N LEU A 77 20.47 0.32 15.51
CA LEU A 77 19.49 1.40 15.56
C LEU A 77 19.39 2.03 16.98
N VAL A 78 19.51 1.21 18.03
CA VAL A 78 19.46 1.69 19.44
C VAL A 78 20.67 2.57 19.73
N GLU A 79 21.88 2.11 19.41
CA GLU A 79 23.11 2.88 19.64
C GLU A 79 23.14 4.20 18.85
N LEU A 80 22.60 4.22 17.64
CA LEU A 80 22.45 5.45 16.86
C LEU A 80 21.40 6.39 17.46
N ALA A 81 20.29 5.85 17.98
CA ALA A 81 19.26 6.63 18.65
C ALA A 81 19.76 7.25 19.97
N ASP A 82 20.51 6.51 20.76
CA ASP A 82 21.10 6.98 22.03
C ASP A 82 22.07 8.16 21.79
N ARG A 83 22.74 8.17 20.62
CA ARG A 83 23.68 9.22 20.22
C ARG A 83 23.04 10.31 19.34
N ALA A 84 21.71 10.29 19.18
CA ALA A 84 21.02 11.23 18.29
C ALA A 84 21.24 12.69 18.67
N THR A 85 21.28 13.01 19.95
CA THR A 85 21.52 14.39 20.43
C THR A 85 22.90 14.93 20.06
N GLU A 86 23.89 14.05 19.98
CA GLU A 86 25.27 14.40 19.61
C GLU A 86 25.45 14.56 18.09
N THR A 87 24.58 13.93 17.32
CA THR A 87 24.72 13.80 15.87
C THR A 87 23.67 14.59 15.06
N GLY A 88 22.85 15.43 15.72
CA GLY A 88 21.92 16.35 15.07
C GLY A 88 20.44 16.16 15.41
N GLY A 89 20.14 15.46 16.53
CA GLY A 89 18.80 15.34 17.08
C GLY A 89 18.01 14.14 16.56
N PRO A 90 16.72 14.09 16.83
CA PRO A 90 15.85 12.98 16.44
C PRO A 90 15.91 12.66 14.96
N ILE A 91 15.85 11.37 14.62
CA ILE A 91 15.83 10.89 13.25
C ILE A 91 14.38 10.64 12.82
N GLY A 92 14.01 11.22 11.70
CA GLY A 92 12.68 11.07 11.12
C GLY A 92 12.70 11.38 9.63
N ALA A 93 11.69 10.95 8.94
CA ALA A 93 11.45 11.27 7.53
C ALA A 93 9.99 11.58 7.29
N GLY A 94 9.71 12.40 6.30
CA GLY A 94 8.37 12.70 5.84
C GLY A 94 8.36 12.75 4.32
N VAL A 95 7.45 11.99 3.71
CA VAL A 95 7.25 11.96 2.26
C VAL A 95 5.84 12.41 1.95
N GLN A 96 5.73 13.35 1.04
CA GLN A 96 4.47 13.74 0.43
C GLN A 96 4.51 13.34 -1.05
N LEU A 97 3.56 12.54 -1.47
CA LEU A 97 3.50 11.99 -2.82
C LEU A 97 2.21 12.41 -3.51
N ASN A 98 2.34 12.90 -4.73
CA ASN A 98 1.21 13.07 -5.63
C ASN A 98 1.34 12.02 -6.75
N THR A 99 0.72 10.85 -6.54
CA THR A 99 0.74 9.78 -7.55
C THR A 99 -0.27 10.07 -8.65
N THR A 100 0.19 10.03 -9.87
CA THR A 100 -0.65 10.02 -11.06
C THR A 100 -0.50 8.69 -11.77
N GLY A 101 -1.61 8.04 -12.08
CA GLY A 101 -1.64 6.78 -12.81
C GLY A 101 -1.75 5.55 -11.91
N ALA A 102 -2.46 4.57 -12.43
CA ALA A 102 -2.46 3.18 -11.98
C ALA A 102 -2.27 2.34 -13.23
N GLU A 103 -1.55 1.24 -13.11
CA GLU A 103 -1.47 0.28 -14.21
C GLU A 103 -2.81 -0.44 -14.35
N GLY A 104 -3.16 -0.84 -15.58
CA GLY A 104 -4.39 -1.56 -15.87
C GLY A 104 -4.35 -2.97 -15.28
N GLY A 105 -5.46 -3.41 -14.71
CA GLY A 105 -5.68 -4.81 -14.38
C GLY A 105 -6.40 -5.53 -15.51
N PHE A 106 -6.20 -6.84 -15.63
CA PHE A 106 -6.85 -7.69 -16.60
C PHE A 106 -7.72 -8.74 -15.89
N ALA A 107 -8.94 -8.93 -16.38
CA ALA A 107 -9.85 -9.90 -15.81
C ALA A 107 -10.65 -10.62 -16.89
N THR A 108 -11.02 -11.87 -16.60
CA THR A 108 -11.99 -12.63 -17.37
C THR A 108 -13.01 -13.21 -16.42
N HIS A 109 -14.28 -13.03 -16.75
CA HIS A 109 -15.41 -13.54 -15.99
C HIS A 109 -16.23 -14.49 -16.83
N VAL A 110 -16.58 -15.64 -16.27
CA VAL A 110 -17.45 -16.64 -16.89
C VAL A 110 -18.62 -16.89 -15.94
N CYS A 111 -19.83 -16.71 -16.46
CA CYS A 111 -21.06 -16.89 -15.70
C CYS A 111 -21.95 -17.90 -16.42
N ASP A 112 -22.21 -19.04 -15.77
CA ASP A 112 -23.19 -20.02 -16.23
C ASP A 112 -24.57 -19.65 -15.64
N VAL A 113 -25.55 -19.50 -16.49
CA VAL A 113 -26.92 -19.12 -16.08
C VAL A 113 -27.94 -20.13 -16.59
N GLU A 114 -29.01 -20.30 -15.82
CA GLU A 114 -30.25 -20.95 -16.21
C GLU A 114 -31.33 -19.89 -16.40
N VAL A 115 -32.04 -19.95 -17.49
CA VAL A 115 -33.11 -18.98 -17.82
C VAL A 115 -34.44 -19.72 -17.98
N ASP A 116 -35.42 -19.38 -17.16
CA ASP A 116 -36.81 -19.73 -17.34
C ASP A 116 -37.41 -18.73 -18.33
N VAL A 117 -37.61 -19.16 -19.56
CA VAL A 117 -38.08 -18.29 -20.64
C VAL A 117 -39.56 -17.94 -20.52
N ASP A 118 -40.35 -18.71 -19.78
CA ASP A 118 -41.78 -18.50 -19.60
C ASP A 118 -42.03 -17.44 -18.51
N LEU A 119 -41.19 -17.45 -17.47
CA LEU A 119 -41.27 -16.54 -16.34
C LEU A 119 -40.28 -15.36 -16.41
N GLY A 120 -39.32 -15.43 -17.31
CA GLY A 120 -38.25 -14.41 -17.40
C GLY A 120 -37.27 -14.42 -16.21
N ILE A 121 -37.21 -15.54 -15.49
CA ILE A 121 -36.34 -15.68 -14.31
C ILE A 121 -34.95 -16.18 -14.72
N VAL A 122 -33.91 -15.48 -14.24
CA VAL A 122 -32.51 -15.86 -14.43
C VAL A 122 -31.92 -16.31 -13.11
N ARG A 123 -31.23 -17.46 -13.13
CA ARG A 123 -30.48 -17.98 -12.01
C ARG A 123 -29.00 -18.14 -12.36
N VAL A 124 -28.11 -17.61 -11.55
CA VAL A 124 -26.67 -17.88 -11.68
C VAL A 124 -26.38 -19.25 -11.09
N ILE A 125 -25.90 -20.17 -11.91
CA ILE A 125 -25.56 -21.54 -11.53
C ILE A 125 -24.12 -21.62 -11.05
N ARG A 126 -23.21 -20.93 -11.75
CA ARG A 126 -21.80 -20.87 -11.43
C ARG A 126 -21.21 -19.58 -11.93
N TYR A 127 -20.28 -19.02 -11.14
CA TYR A 127 -19.48 -17.86 -11.54
C TYR A 127 -17.99 -18.15 -11.35
N THR A 128 -17.19 -17.88 -12.36
CA THR A 128 -15.73 -18.04 -12.30
C THR A 128 -15.08 -16.73 -12.70
N SER A 129 -14.22 -16.23 -11.85
CA SER A 129 -13.44 -15.01 -12.08
C SER A 129 -11.95 -15.32 -12.14
N PHE A 130 -11.29 -14.83 -13.16
CA PHE A 130 -9.84 -14.84 -13.31
C PHE A 130 -9.37 -13.39 -13.31
N GLN A 131 -8.43 -13.06 -12.42
CA GLN A 131 -7.95 -11.71 -12.25
C GLN A 131 -6.42 -11.68 -12.18
N ASP A 132 -5.82 -10.86 -13.02
CA ASP A 132 -4.44 -10.45 -12.85
C ASP A 132 -4.41 -9.25 -11.89
N VAL A 133 -3.73 -9.41 -10.78
CA VAL A 133 -3.53 -8.38 -9.76
C VAL A 133 -2.05 -8.02 -9.59
N GLY A 134 -1.18 -8.53 -10.47
CA GLY A 134 0.27 -8.44 -10.30
C GLY A 134 0.72 -9.18 -9.04
N GLN A 135 1.54 -8.56 -8.21
CA GLN A 135 2.00 -9.14 -6.95
C GLN A 135 0.90 -9.02 -5.87
N ALA A 136 0.29 -10.13 -5.50
CA ALA A 136 -0.69 -10.18 -4.41
C ALA A 136 0.01 -10.03 -3.05
N VAL A 137 -0.02 -8.82 -2.48
CA VAL A 137 0.57 -8.55 -1.15
C VAL A 137 -0.19 -9.29 -0.04
N HIS A 138 -1.50 -9.42 -0.18
CA HIS A 138 -2.37 -10.15 0.75
C HIS A 138 -3.39 -11.00 -0.03
N PRO A 139 -3.06 -12.25 -0.39
CA PRO A 139 -3.88 -13.09 -1.27
C PRO A 139 -5.34 -13.24 -0.84
N SER A 140 -5.61 -13.50 0.45
CA SER A 140 -6.98 -13.67 0.93
C SER A 140 -7.83 -12.40 0.84
N TYR A 141 -7.22 -11.21 0.95
CA TYR A 141 -7.93 -9.94 0.74
C TYR A 141 -8.21 -9.71 -0.74
N VAL A 142 -7.31 -10.13 -1.63
CA VAL A 142 -7.55 -10.11 -3.08
C VAL A 142 -8.75 -10.99 -3.41
N GLU A 143 -8.80 -12.23 -2.92
CA GLU A 143 -9.95 -13.12 -3.11
C GLU A 143 -11.25 -12.50 -2.60
N GLY A 144 -11.23 -11.90 -1.41
CA GLY A 144 -12.39 -11.20 -0.84
C GLY A 144 -12.86 -10.02 -1.71
N GLN A 145 -11.95 -9.23 -2.27
CA GLN A 145 -12.28 -8.16 -3.21
C GLN A 145 -12.90 -8.70 -4.51
N MET A 146 -12.40 -9.81 -5.02
CA MET A 146 -12.96 -10.47 -6.20
C MET A 146 -14.38 -10.97 -5.95
N GLN A 147 -14.61 -11.65 -4.84
CA GLN A 147 -15.92 -12.13 -4.44
C GLN A 147 -16.91 -10.98 -4.23
N GLY A 148 -16.50 -9.91 -3.58
CA GLY A 148 -17.31 -8.71 -3.38
C GLY A 148 -17.70 -8.04 -4.69
N GLY A 149 -16.74 -7.89 -5.62
CA GLY A 149 -17.02 -7.34 -6.95
C GLY A 149 -17.98 -8.19 -7.78
N VAL A 150 -17.85 -9.52 -7.72
CA VAL A 150 -18.78 -10.45 -8.38
C VAL A 150 -20.18 -10.34 -7.78
N ALA A 151 -20.32 -10.32 -6.45
CA ALA A 151 -21.60 -10.19 -5.78
C ALA A 151 -22.30 -8.89 -6.17
N GLN A 152 -21.56 -7.78 -6.20
CA GLN A 152 -22.09 -6.49 -6.65
C GLN A 152 -22.53 -6.53 -8.12
N GLY A 153 -21.72 -7.12 -9.01
CA GLY A 153 -22.06 -7.22 -10.43
C GLY A 153 -23.31 -8.08 -10.69
N VAL A 154 -23.47 -9.18 -9.96
CA VAL A 154 -24.68 -10.01 -10.01
C VAL A 154 -25.90 -9.27 -9.48
N GLY A 155 -25.75 -8.53 -8.37
CA GLY A 155 -26.81 -7.67 -7.83
C GLY A 155 -27.29 -6.65 -8.85
N TRP A 156 -26.38 -5.91 -9.47
CA TRP A 156 -26.71 -4.91 -10.50
C TRP A 156 -27.40 -5.54 -11.71
N ALA A 157 -26.99 -6.74 -12.12
CA ALA A 157 -27.54 -7.40 -13.29
C ALA A 157 -28.96 -7.96 -13.07
N LEU A 158 -29.29 -8.38 -11.84
CA LEU A 158 -30.50 -9.14 -11.59
C LEU A 158 -31.49 -8.48 -10.62
N ASN A 159 -31.05 -7.64 -9.69
CA ASN A 159 -31.89 -7.21 -8.57
C ASN A 159 -31.91 -5.71 -8.30
N GLU A 160 -30.90 -4.97 -8.73
CA GLU A 160 -30.74 -3.57 -8.36
C GLU A 160 -31.19 -2.65 -9.49
N GLU A 161 -32.15 -1.76 -9.20
CA GLU A 161 -32.66 -0.76 -10.12
C GLU A 161 -33.00 0.51 -9.32
N TYR A 162 -32.70 1.67 -9.88
CA TYR A 162 -33.22 2.93 -9.40
C TYR A 162 -34.52 3.26 -10.13
N ILE A 163 -35.62 3.26 -9.38
CA ILE A 163 -36.94 3.67 -9.89
C ILE A 163 -37.11 5.14 -9.56
N PHE A 164 -37.46 5.95 -10.56
CA PHE A 164 -37.71 7.37 -10.40
C PHE A 164 -39.17 7.67 -10.69
N ASP A 165 -39.77 8.51 -9.85
CA ASP A 165 -41.07 9.10 -10.13
C ASP A 165 -41.01 10.17 -11.24
N ALA A 166 -42.18 10.76 -11.58
CA ALA A 166 -42.28 11.79 -12.61
C ALA A 166 -41.52 13.08 -12.25
N ASP A 167 -41.26 13.33 -11.00
CA ASP A 167 -40.57 14.51 -10.46
C ASP A 167 -39.04 14.23 -10.27
N GLY A 168 -38.57 13.03 -10.57
CA GLY A 168 -37.18 12.62 -10.48
C GLY A 168 -36.73 12.21 -9.09
N HIS A 169 -37.63 11.92 -8.15
CA HIS A 169 -37.31 11.36 -6.86
C HIS A 169 -37.15 9.84 -6.98
N VAL A 170 -36.24 9.28 -6.17
CA VAL A 170 -36.05 7.82 -6.08
C VAL A 170 -37.24 7.26 -5.29
N ASP A 171 -37.94 6.30 -5.91
CA ASP A 171 -39.06 5.55 -5.33
C ASP A 171 -38.64 4.08 -5.18
N ASN A 172 -38.22 3.70 -3.96
CA ASN A 172 -37.79 2.33 -3.60
C ASN A 172 -38.60 1.81 -2.44
#